data_6a64d3873e31ad1099f8861ac57f5cbf
#
_entry.id   6a64d3873e31ad1099f8861ac57f5cbf
#
_cell.length_a   1.000
_cell.length_b   1.000
_cell.length_c   1.000
_cell.angle_alpha   90.00
_cell.angle_beta   90.00
_cell.angle_gamma   90.00
#
_symmetry.space_group_name_H-M   'P 1'
#
loop_
_entity.id
_entity.type
_entity.pdbx_description
1 polymer ?
#
loop_
_entity_poly.entity_id
_entity_poly.type
_entity_poly.pdbx_seq_one_letter_code
_entity_poly.pdbx_strand_id
1 'polypeptide(L)'
;MKIGVSSYSLSRAINDGELDVFSAIEFIKSIGGEHMEICPGAIGTFESPDDPRIEQIKKAAADAGIDLSSYTIGANFLPAEGEDAVEHKKKEVERLKKQVEIAAAFGVKFMRHDVAWRPIEQTSYDQFEEDLAFVVDACREVADYAAQFGITTSVENHGYHFQGSERVYRLVKLVNRPNFRTTMDVGNFACADEDSVAAVNNNISIASFIHFKDMLIRKNSVCPAGFFPTRSRKKILRGTITGHGDIDLKTCAEIIKASGYDGYISIEFEGPEVCKGAVETSINNVKALFA
;
A
#
# COMPACT_ATOMS: atom_id res chain seq x y z
N MET A 1 16.81 -7.04 -3.17
CA MET A 1 15.57 -6.21 -3.23
C MET A 1 15.37 -5.71 -4.64
N LYS A 2 14.12 -5.67 -5.15
CA LYS A 2 13.77 -5.06 -6.43
C LYS A 2 13.02 -3.74 -6.20
N ILE A 3 13.39 -2.69 -6.93
CA ILE A 3 12.79 -1.36 -6.80
C ILE A 3 11.95 -1.07 -8.04
N GLY A 4 10.69 -0.69 -7.81
CA GLY A 4 9.74 -0.42 -8.88
C GLY A 4 8.69 0.60 -8.46
N VAL A 5 7.53 0.54 -9.08
CA VAL A 5 6.49 1.58 -8.96
C VAL A 5 5.13 0.95 -8.73
N SER A 6 4.36 1.51 -7.80
CA SER A 6 2.92 1.29 -7.76
C SER A 6 2.26 2.03 -8.92
N SER A 7 1.42 1.35 -9.69
CA SER A 7 0.65 1.97 -10.78
C SER A 7 -0.22 3.14 -10.28
N TYR A 8 -0.53 3.16 -8.99
CA TYR A 8 -1.19 4.30 -8.32
C TYR A 8 -0.41 5.61 -8.51
N SER A 9 0.92 5.57 -8.47
CA SER A 9 1.79 6.75 -8.67
C SER A 9 1.64 7.41 -10.04
N LEU A 10 1.15 6.65 -11.03
CA LEU A 10 0.93 7.11 -12.39
C LEU A 10 -0.56 7.37 -12.69
N SER A 11 -1.44 7.27 -11.69
CA SER A 11 -2.90 7.36 -11.87
C SER A 11 -3.35 8.65 -12.56
N ARG A 12 -2.70 9.79 -12.28
CA ARG A 12 -3.04 11.05 -12.94
C ARG A 12 -2.70 11.02 -14.43
N ALA A 13 -1.50 10.58 -14.80
CA ALA A 13 -1.13 10.46 -16.21
C ALA A 13 -2.01 9.46 -16.96
N ILE A 14 -2.49 8.42 -16.28
CA ILE A 14 -3.42 7.43 -16.87
C ILE A 14 -4.82 8.05 -17.01
N ASN A 15 -5.34 8.72 -15.98
CA ASN A 15 -6.64 9.37 -16.02
C ASN A 15 -6.70 10.52 -17.03
N ASP A 16 -5.60 11.25 -17.22
CA ASP A 16 -5.48 12.33 -18.19
C ASP A 16 -5.24 11.82 -19.63
N GLY A 17 -5.11 10.50 -19.81
CA GLY A 17 -4.91 9.84 -21.11
C GLY A 17 -3.49 10.00 -21.67
N GLU A 18 -2.52 10.44 -20.87
CA GLU A 18 -1.10 10.49 -21.25
C GLU A 18 -0.46 9.11 -21.29
N LEU A 19 -0.96 8.18 -20.47
CA LEU A 19 -0.56 6.78 -20.39
C LEU A 19 -1.79 5.89 -20.36
N ASP A 20 -1.62 4.67 -20.82
CA ASP A 20 -2.44 3.51 -20.47
C ASP A 20 -1.59 2.52 -19.65
N VAL A 21 -2.15 1.39 -19.27
CA VAL A 21 -1.41 0.38 -18.48
C VAL A 21 -0.19 -0.14 -19.24
N PHE A 22 -0.23 -0.26 -20.56
CA PHE A 22 0.87 -0.78 -21.36
C PHE A 22 2.01 0.22 -21.47
N SER A 23 1.71 1.46 -21.80
CA SER A 23 2.69 2.55 -21.82
C SER A 23 3.22 2.89 -20.42
N ALA A 24 2.45 2.65 -19.35
CA ALA A 24 2.94 2.76 -17.98
C ALA A 24 4.01 1.69 -17.66
N ILE A 25 3.83 0.43 -18.12
CA ILE A 25 4.83 -0.64 -18.01
C ILE A 25 6.12 -0.25 -18.72
N GLU A 26 6.04 0.21 -19.98
CA GLU A 26 7.20 0.67 -20.75
C GLU A 26 7.89 1.88 -20.07
N PHE A 27 7.11 2.82 -19.56
CA PHE A 27 7.65 3.96 -18.83
C PHE A 27 8.41 3.52 -17.59
N ILE A 28 7.83 2.65 -16.75
CA ILE A 28 8.50 2.11 -15.55
C ILE A 28 9.82 1.45 -15.93
N LYS A 29 9.84 0.65 -16.99
CA LYS A 29 11.07 0.04 -17.51
C LYS A 29 12.09 1.10 -17.94
N SER A 30 11.66 2.11 -18.68
CA SER A 30 12.54 3.14 -19.26
C SER A 30 13.27 3.96 -18.19
N ILE A 31 12.64 4.17 -17.02
CA ILE A 31 13.24 4.86 -15.87
C ILE A 31 13.99 3.91 -14.93
N GLY A 32 14.16 2.66 -15.34
CA GLY A 32 14.93 1.66 -14.60
C GLY A 32 14.14 0.95 -13.50
N GLY A 33 12.80 1.02 -13.46
CA GLY A 33 11.99 0.20 -12.55
C GLY A 33 12.10 -1.28 -12.90
N GLU A 34 12.06 -2.13 -11.88
CA GLU A 34 12.22 -3.58 -11.99
C GLU A 34 10.89 -4.32 -11.81
N HIS A 35 9.87 -3.64 -11.32
CA HIS A 35 8.52 -4.19 -11.16
C HIS A 35 7.45 -3.11 -11.22
N MET A 36 6.23 -3.54 -11.50
CA MET A 36 5.00 -2.76 -11.31
C MET A 36 4.11 -3.45 -10.29
N GLU A 37 3.66 -2.69 -9.30
CA GLU A 37 2.56 -3.08 -8.43
C GLU A 37 1.23 -2.73 -9.09
N ILE A 38 0.31 -3.67 -9.10
CA ILE A 38 -1.00 -3.53 -9.74
C ILE A 38 -1.98 -2.87 -8.77
N CYS A 39 -2.40 -1.66 -9.06
CA CYS A 39 -3.48 -0.97 -8.36
C CYS A 39 -4.67 -0.80 -9.31
N PRO A 40 -5.73 -1.62 -9.23
CA PRO A 40 -6.89 -1.54 -10.13
C PRO A 40 -7.55 -0.17 -10.16
N GLY A 41 -7.53 0.56 -9.05
CA GLY A 41 -8.06 1.93 -8.99
C GLY A 41 -7.35 2.91 -9.94
N ALA A 42 -6.14 2.58 -10.39
CA ALA A 42 -5.37 3.38 -11.33
C ALA A 42 -5.49 2.89 -12.79
N ILE A 43 -5.51 1.58 -13.00
CA ILE A 43 -5.42 0.97 -14.34
C ILE A 43 -6.72 0.34 -14.84
N GLY A 44 -7.80 0.45 -14.06
CA GLY A 44 -9.11 -0.16 -14.33
C GLY A 44 -9.35 -1.40 -13.48
N THR A 45 -10.60 -1.55 -13.02
CA THR A 45 -11.03 -2.68 -12.18
C THR A 45 -11.14 -3.97 -12.98
N PHE A 46 -10.97 -5.09 -12.26
CA PHE A 46 -11.13 -6.44 -12.79
C PHE A 46 -12.24 -7.14 -11.99
N GLU A 47 -13.20 -7.73 -12.69
CA GLU A 47 -14.37 -8.36 -12.09
C GLU A 47 -14.27 -9.91 -12.09
N SER A 48 -13.34 -10.46 -12.86
CA SER A 48 -13.14 -11.91 -13.02
C SER A 48 -11.67 -12.25 -13.26
N PRO A 49 -11.19 -13.39 -12.77
CA PRO A 49 -9.86 -13.91 -13.12
C PRO A 49 -9.71 -14.24 -14.62
N ASP A 50 -10.83 -14.39 -15.35
CA ASP A 50 -10.85 -14.67 -16.80
C ASP A 50 -10.83 -13.39 -17.66
N ASP A 51 -10.66 -12.21 -17.07
CA ASP A 51 -10.59 -10.96 -17.83
C ASP A 51 -9.38 -10.99 -18.78
N PRO A 52 -9.61 -10.87 -20.13
CA PRO A 52 -8.53 -11.00 -21.10
C PRO A 52 -7.43 -9.94 -20.97
N ARG A 53 -7.71 -8.81 -20.31
CA ARG A 53 -6.70 -7.77 -20.03
C ARG A 53 -5.60 -8.30 -19.12
N ILE A 54 -5.90 -9.27 -18.25
CA ILE A 54 -4.92 -9.85 -17.32
C ILE A 54 -3.76 -10.46 -18.11
N GLU A 55 -4.06 -11.34 -19.06
CA GLU A 55 -3.02 -11.98 -19.89
C GLU A 55 -2.27 -10.96 -20.78
N GLN A 56 -2.95 -9.94 -21.27
CA GLN A 56 -2.32 -8.86 -22.04
C GLN A 56 -1.32 -8.07 -21.19
N ILE A 57 -1.67 -7.71 -19.95
CA ILE A 57 -0.80 -7.00 -19.01
C ILE A 57 0.39 -7.88 -18.59
N LYS A 58 0.15 -9.16 -18.30
CA LYS A 58 1.21 -10.12 -17.99
C LYS A 58 2.22 -10.23 -19.13
N LYS A 59 1.71 -10.34 -20.35
CA LYS A 59 2.56 -10.41 -21.54
C LYS A 59 3.37 -9.13 -21.71
N ALA A 60 2.77 -7.97 -21.58
CA ALA A 60 3.45 -6.70 -21.71
C ALA A 60 4.56 -6.53 -20.66
N ALA A 61 4.29 -6.90 -19.40
CA ALA A 61 5.31 -6.87 -18.34
C ALA A 61 6.47 -7.83 -18.62
N ALA A 62 6.17 -9.05 -19.08
CA ALA A 62 7.18 -10.04 -19.47
C ALA A 62 8.03 -9.56 -20.65
N ASP A 63 7.42 -9.00 -21.69
CA ASP A 63 8.10 -8.47 -22.87
C ASP A 63 9.02 -7.28 -22.48
N ALA A 64 8.58 -6.43 -21.55
CA ALA A 64 9.38 -5.33 -21.00
C ALA A 64 10.47 -5.83 -20.00
N GLY A 65 10.38 -7.05 -19.51
CA GLY A 65 11.29 -7.62 -18.53
C GLY A 65 11.19 -6.95 -17.16
N ILE A 66 9.96 -6.68 -16.69
CA ILE A 66 9.66 -6.25 -15.32
C ILE A 66 8.68 -7.23 -14.67
N ASP A 67 8.74 -7.35 -13.33
CA ASP A 67 7.81 -8.19 -12.60
C ASP A 67 6.46 -7.48 -12.40
N LEU A 68 5.37 -8.25 -12.33
CA LEU A 68 4.15 -7.83 -11.65
C LEU A 68 4.28 -8.29 -10.19
N SER A 69 4.34 -7.35 -9.23
CA SER A 69 4.83 -7.67 -7.88
C SER A 69 3.73 -7.91 -6.85
N SER A 70 2.69 -7.10 -6.86
CA SER A 70 1.59 -7.13 -5.89
C SER A 70 0.29 -6.70 -6.55
N TYR A 71 -0.84 -7.10 -5.97
CA TYR A 71 -2.18 -6.65 -6.31
C TYR A 71 -2.75 -5.88 -5.13
N THR A 72 -2.96 -4.56 -5.29
CA THR A 72 -3.25 -3.63 -4.19
C THR A 72 -4.63 -3.03 -4.31
N ILE A 73 -5.50 -3.31 -3.34
CA ILE A 73 -6.90 -2.86 -3.32
C ILE A 73 -7.32 -2.29 -1.98
N GLY A 74 -8.37 -1.46 -2.01
CA GLY A 74 -9.06 -1.04 -0.80
C GLY A 74 -10.04 -2.09 -0.27
N ALA A 75 -10.24 -2.12 1.04
CA ALA A 75 -11.25 -2.92 1.72
C ALA A 75 -11.70 -2.26 3.03
N ASN A 76 -12.90 -2.58 3.48
CA ASN A 76 -13.40 -2.13 4.76
C ASN A 76 -14.36 -3.18 5.34
N PHE A 77 -13.93 -3.90 6.38
CA PHE A 77 -14.79 -4.87 7.05
C PHE A 77 -15.83 -4.23 7.98
N LEU A 78 -15.66 -2.95 8.31
CA LEU A 78 -16.58 -2.21 9.16
C LEU A 78 -17.81 -1.77 8.35
N PRO A 79 -19.03 -1.93 8.91
CA PRO A 79 -20.26 -1.54 8.23
C PRO A 79 -20.39 -0.02 8.13
N ALA A 80 -21.13 0.45 7.14
CA ALA A 80 -21.64 1.80 7.14
C ALA A 80 -22.78 1.95 8.18
N GLU A 81 -23.14 3.20 8.49
CA GLU A 81 -24.23 3.46 9.42
C GLU A 81 -25.54 2.84 8.92
N GLY A 82 -26.19 2.05 9.80
CA GLY A 82 -27.45 1.37 9.51
C GLY A 82 -27.32 0.03 8.80
N GLU A 83 -26.12 -0.43 8.47
CA GLU A 83 -25.90 -1.75 7.92
C GLU A 83 -25.76 -2.81 9.01
N ASP A 84 -26.18 -4.05 8.71
CA ASP A 84 -25.87 -5.21 9.55
C ASP A 84 -24.37 -5.54 9.46
N ALA A 85 -23.69 -5.46 10.59
CA ALA A 85 -22.24 -5.58 10.67
C ALA A 85 -21.74 -6.97 10.26
N VAL A 86 -22.48 -8.02 10.60
CA VAL A 86 -22.09 -9.41 10.29
C VAL A 86 -22.26 -9.69 8.80
N GLU A 87 -23.38 -9.26 8.24
CA GLU A 87 -23.65 -9.45 6.81
C GLU A 87 -22.70 -8.61 5.94
N HIS A 88 -22.42 -7.36 6.34
CA HIS A 88 -21.42 -6.51 5.65
C HIS A 88 -20.05 -7.17 5.62
N LYS A 89 -19.54 -7.58 6.79
CA LYS A 89 -18.24 -8.26 6.91
C LYS A 89 -18.18 -9.52 6.04
N LYS A 90 -19.24 -10.33 6.04
CA LYS A 90 -19.31 -11.52 5.20
C LYS A 90 -19.23 -11.20 3.70
N LYS A 91 -19.98 -10.20 3.24
CA LYS A 91 -19.94 -9.76 1.84
C LYS A 91 -18.55 -9.26 1.43
N GLU A 92 -17.90 -8.52 2.31
CA GLU A 92 -16.57 -7.99 2.05
C GLU A 92 -15.51 -9.11 2.00
N VAL A 93 -15.60 -10.12 2.88
CA VAL A 93 -14.77 -11.32 2.81
C VAL A 93 -14.93 -12.04 1.47
N GLU A 94 -16.18 -12.27 1.02
CA GLU A 94 -16.45 -12.93 -0.28
C GLU A 94 -15.95 -12.09 -1.46
N ARG A 95 -16.07 -10.75 -1.37
CA ARG A 95 -15.48 -9.86 -2.39
C ARG A 95 -13.96 -10.01 -2.43
N LEU A 96 -13.29 -10.04 -1.28
CA LEU A 96 -11.85 -10.19 -1.21
C LEU A 96 -11.36 -11.55 -1.70
N LYS A 97 -12.10 -12.64 -1.47
CA LYS A 97 -11.77 -13.96 -2.03
C LYS A 97 -11.75 -13.92 -3.56
N LYS A 98 -12.72 -13.26 -4.20
CA LYS A 98 -12.71 -13.05 -5.66
C LYS A 98 -11.49 -12.23 -6.11
N GLN A 99 -11.10 -11.22 -5.35
CA GLN A 99 -9.91 -10.43 -5.65
C GLN A 99 -8.61 -11.25 -5.47
N VAL A 100 -8.58 -12.21 -4.55
CA VAL A 100 -7.47 -13.18 -4.44
C VAL A 100 -7.36 -14.03 -5.71
N GLU A 101 -8.48 -14.50 -6.28
CA GLU A 101 -8.48 -15.25 -7.55
C GLU A 101 -7.93 -14.40 -8.70
N ILE A 102 -8.29 -13.12 -8.77
CA ILE A 102 -7.78 -12.17 -9.76
C ILE A 102 -6.26 -11.96 -9.57
N ALA A 103 -5.82 -11.76 -8.33
CA ALA A 103 -4.40 -11.66 -8.00
C ALA A 103 -3.62 -12.93 -8.43
N ALA A 104 -4.21 -14.10 -8.20
CA ALA A 104 -3.66 -15.37 -8.66
C ALA A 104 -3.56 -15.45 -10.19
N ALA A 105 -4.58 -14.98 -10.93
CA ALA A 105 -4.56 -14.93 -12.39
C ALA A 105 -3.44 -14.02 -12.93
N PHE A 106 -3.14 -12.91 -12.25
CA PHE A 106 -1.96 -12.09 -12.55
C PHE A 106 -0.64 -12.79 -12.25
N GLY A 107 -0.66 -13.85 -11.44
CA GLY A 107 0.54 -14.59 -11.03
C GLY A 107 1.35 -13.92 -9.93
N VAL A 108 0.81 -12.90 -9.26
CA VAL A 108 1.47 -12.20 -8.15
C VAL A 108 1.49 -13.06 -6.90
N LYS A 109 2.47 -12.80 -6.03
CA LYS A 109 2.64 -13.51 -4.75
C LYS A 109 2.18 -12.70 -3.54
N PHE A 110 1.88 -11.43 -3.74
CA PHE A 110 1.46 -10.50 -2.70
C PHE A 110 0.15 -9.83 -3.09
N MET A 111 -0.71 -9.67 -2.11
CA MET A 111 -1.95 -8.92 -2.25
C MET A 111 -2.15 -8.04 -1.02
N ARG A 112 -2.18 -6.73 -1.21
CA ARG A 112 -2.52 -5.79 -0.15
C ARG A 112 -4.00 -5.49 -0.16
N HIS A 113 -4.62 -5.49 1.01
CA HIS A 113 -5.97 -4.96 1.22
C HIS A 113 -6.02 -4.13 2.50
N ASP A 114 -6.85 -3.09 2.53
CA ASP A 114 -7.20 -2.42 3.77
C ASP A 114 -8.07 -3.34 4.65
N VAL A 115 -8.28 -2.96 5.89
CA VAL A 115 -9.10 -3.75 6.83
C VAL A 115 -10.25 -2.94 7.42
N ALA A 116 -10.02 -1.64 7.68
CA ALA A 116 -11.01 -0.78 8.30
C ALA A 116 -10.69 0.69 8.02
N TRP A 117 -11.72 1.45 7.73
CA TRP A 117 -11.65 2.89 7.61
C TRP A 117 -12.60 3.57 8.61
N ARG A 118 -12.11 4.61 9.25
CA ARG A 118 -12.91 5.49 10.12
C ARG A 118 -12.51 6.95 9.95
N PRO A 119 -13.45 7.91 10.13
CA PRO A 119 -13.08 9.31 10.28
C PRO A 119 -12.09 9.49 11.44
N ILE A 120 -11.25 10.53 11.36
CA ILE A 120 -10.20 10.78 12.37
C ILE A 120 -10.78 10.83 13.80
N GLU A 121 -11.98 11.38 13.97
CA GLU A 121 -12.68 11.53 15.24
C GLU A 121 -13.04 10.18 15.89
N GLN A 122 -13.09 9.12 15.11
CA GLN A 122 -13.46 7.77 15.53
C GLN A 122 -12.25 6.83 15.58
N THR A 123 -11.04 7.36 15.76
CA THR A 123 -9.80 6.56 15.79
C THR A 123 -9.21 6.44 17.19
N SER A 124 -10.05 6.53 18.26
CA SER A 124 -9.61 6.36 19.66
C SER A 124 -9.00 4.96 19.89
N TYR A 125 -8.36 4.78 21.06
CA TYR A 125 -7.86 3.46 21.43
C TYR A 125 -9.00 2.48 21.70
N ASP A 126 -10.05 2.90 22.41
CA ASP A 126 -11.20 2.02 22.71
C ASP A 126 -11.86 1.55 21.42
N GLN A 127 -12.10 2.47 20.47
CA GLN A 127 -12.66 2.12 19.17
C GLN A 127 -11.75 1.16 18.38
N PHE A 128 -10.43 1.37 18.48
CA PHE A 128 -9.49 0.47 17.84
C PHE A 128 -9.54 -0.95 18.43
N GLU A 129 -9.67 -1.10 19.76
CA GLU A 129 -9.77 -2.41 20.39
C GLU A 129 -11.04 -3.17 19.94
N GLU A 130 -12.18 -2.46 19.88
CA GLU A 130 -13.42 -3.03 19.39
C GLU A 130 -13.31 -3.48 17.93
N ASP A 131 -12.79 -2.61 17.08
CA ASP A 131 -12.63 -2.90 15.65
C ASP A 131 -11.57 -3.97 15.39
N LEU A 132 -10.48 -3.97 16.14
CA LEU A 132 -9.46 -5.01 16.05
C LEU A 132 -10.05 -6.40 16.32
N ALA A 133 -10.83 -6.54 17.39
CA ALA A 133 -11.50 -7.80 17.71
C ALA A 133 -12.47 -8.23 16.59
N PHE A 134 -13.13 -7.26 15.95
CA PHE A 134 -14.11 -7.51 14.89
C PHE A 134 -13.49 -7.94 13.56
N VAL A 135 -12.32 -7.37 13.16
CA VAL A 135 -11.73 -7.62 11.83
C VAL A 135 -10.79 -8.82 11.77
N VAL A 136 -10.24 -9.27 12.90
CA VAL A 136 -9.21 -10.32 12.95
C VAL A 136 -9.68 -11.62 12.26
N ASP A 137 -10.90 -12.06 12.48
CA ASP A 137 -11.40 -13.32 11.91
C ASP A 137 -11.61 -13.19 10.39
N ALA A 138 -12.06 -12.02 9.91
CA ALA A 138 -12.18 -11.75 8.49
C ALA A 138 -10.80 -11.79 7.79
N CYS A 139 -9.78 -11.17 8.39
CA CYS A 139 -8.40 -11.24 7.89
C CYS A 139 -7.88 -12.69 7.84
N ARG A 140 -8.18 -13.52 8.86
CA ARG A 140 -7.83 -14.95 8.86
C ARG A 140 -8.47 -15.69 7.71
N GLU A 141 -9.76 -15.49 7.49
CA GLU A 141 -10.51 -16.17 6.44
C GLU A 141 -9.96 -15.82 5.05
N VAL A 142 -9.67 -14.55 4.80
CA VAL A 142 -9.05 -14.11 3.53
C VAL A 142 -7.65 -14.69 3.39
N ALA A 143 -6.83 -14.68 4.44
CA ALA A 143 -5.47 -15.23 4.41
C ALA A 143 -5.48 -16.75 4.18
N ASP A 144 -6.36 -17.49 4.86
CA ASP A 144 -6.51 -18.94 4.69
C ASP A 144 -6.96 -19.29 3.25
N TYR A 145 -7.84 -18.48 2.66
CA TYR A 145 -8.23 -18.63 1.26
C TYR A 145 -7.07 -18.34 0.31
N ALA A 146 -6.34 -17.26 0.53
CA ALA A 146 -5.20 -16.85 -0.29
C ALA A 146 -4.03 -17.86 -0.25
N ALA A 147 -3.88 -18.59 0.86
CA ALA A 147 -2.87 -19.64 1.00
C ALA A 147 -3.01 -20.74 -0.05
N GLN A 148 -4.23 -21.04 -0.53
CA GLN A 148 -4.50 -22.04 -1.57
C GLN A 148 -3.86 -21.66 -2.91
N PHE A 149 -3.61 -20.37 -3.13
CA PHE A 149 -2.98 -19.81 -4.33
C PHE A 149 -1.50 -19.45 -4.11
N GLY A 150 -0.97 -19.72 -2.91
CA GLY A 150 0.39 -19.32 -2.53
C GLY A 150 0.57 -17.81 -2.42
N ILE A 151 -0.50 -17.08 -2.11
CA ILE A 151 -0.50 -15.62 -1.97
C ILE A 151 -0.37 -15.24 -0.50
N THR A 152 0.53 -14.31 -0.22
CA THR A 152 0.62 -13.60 1.05
C THR A 152 -0.28 -12.35 0.98
N THR A 153 -1.28 -12.28 1.85
CA THR A 153 -2.09 -11.08 2.03
C THR A 153 -1.43 -10.14 3.03
N SER A 154 -1.68 -8.86 2.92
CA SER A 154 -1.12 -7.86 3.82
C SER A 154 -2.09 -6.71 4.07
N VAL A 155 -2.00 -6.14 5.27
CA VAL A 155 -2.58 -4.85 5.60
C VAL A 155 -1.52 -3.77 5.40
N GLU A 156 -1.89 -2.61 4.86
CA GLU A 156 -1.04 -1.44 4.87
C GLU A 156 -1.33 -0.56 6.10
N ASN A 157 -0.32 0.12 6.62
CA ASN A 157 -0.47 1.19 7.59
C ASN A 157 -1.08 2.43 6.90
N HIS A 158 -2.42 2.44 6.75
CA HIS A 158 -3.17 3.40 5.95
C HIS A 158 -4.48 3.83 6.65
N GLY A 159 -5.01 5.02 6.30
CA GLY A 159 -6.37 5.45 6.66
C GLY A 159 -6.57 5.86 8.13
N TYR A 160 -5.55 6.34 8.83
CA TYR A 160 -5.55 6.85 10.22
C TYR A 160 -5.87 5.82 11.30
N HIS A 161 -6.71 4.82 11.03
CA HIS A 161 -7.23 3.91 12.04
C HIS A 161 -6.29 2.74 12.31
N PHE A 162 -5.98 1.93 11.30
CA PHE A 162 -4.98 0.87 11.34
C PHE A 162 -3.65 1.36 10.74
N GLN A 163 -3.12 2.48 11.22
CA GLN A 163 -1.98 3.15 10.59
C GLN A 163 -0.73 3.22 11.47
N GLY A 164 -0.86 3.41 12.78
CA GLY A 164 0.28 3.40 13.68
C GLY A 164 0.95 2.02 13.74
N SER A 165 2.28 1.98 13.91
CA SER A 165 3.08 0.76 13.87
C SER A 165 2.60 -0.29 14.87
N GLU A 166 2.25 0.11 16.11
CA GLU A 166 1.71 -0.78 17.12
C GLU A 166 0.38 -1.41 16.69
N ARG A 167 -0.52 -0.62 16.11
CA ARG A 167 -1.85 -1.11 15.70
C ARG A 167 -1.75 -2.14 14.59
N VAL A 168 -0.90 -1.89 13.59
CA VAL A 168 -0.62 -2.84 12.50
C VAL A 168 0.06 -4.10 13.03
N TYR A 169 1.08 -3.95 13.88
CA TYR A 169 1.77 -5.08 14.49
C TYR A 169 0.80 -5.98 15.27
N ARG A 170 -0.06 -5.40 16.08
CA ARG A 170 -1.07 -6.14 16.87
C ARG A 170 -2.04 -6.90 15.97
N LEU A 171 -2.55 -6.27 14.91
CA LEU A 171 -3.42 -6.94 13.95
C LEU A 171 -2.72 -8.17 13.35
N VAL A 172 -1.51 -7.99 12.81
CA VAL A 172 -0.75 -9.11 12.19
C VAL A 172 -0.51 -10.24 13.19
N LYS A 173 -0.15 -9.93 14.43
CA LYS A 173 0.07 -10.93 15.49
C LYS A 173 -1.21 -11.67 15.89
N LEU A 174 -2.33 -10.96 15.98
CA LEU A 174 -3.62 -11.57 16.35
C LEU A 174 -4.21 -12.41 15.21
N VAL A 175 -4.05 -12.00 13.97
CA VAL A 175 -4.43 -12.82 12.81
C VAL A 175 -3.65 -14.15 12.82
N ASN A 176 -2.39 -14.13 13.20
CA ASN A 176 -1.56 -15.31 13.42
C ASN A 176 -1.62 -16.30 12.24
N ARG A 177 -1.37 -15.80 11.03
CA ARG A 177 -1.19 -16.60 9.82
C ARG A 177 0.17 -16.27 9.19
N PRO A 178 0.96 -17.27 8.74
CA PRO A 178 2.28 -17.02 8.16
C PRO A 178 2.21 -16.16 6.90
N ASN A 179 1.11 -16.25 6.17
CA ASN A 179 0.81 -15.50 4.95
C ASN A 179 -0.12 -14.29 5.17
N PHE A 180 -0.23 -13.77 6.41
CA PHE A 180 -0.81 -12.46 6.68
C PHE A 180 0.24 -11.55 7.30
N ARG A 181 0.62 -10.49 6.59
CA ARG A 181 1.77 -9.64 6.87
C ARG A 181 1.39 -8.16 6.77
N THR A 182 2.36 -7.27 6.66
CA THR A 182 2.12 -5.87 6.33
C THR A 182 2.79 -5.47 5.02
N THR A 183 2.08 -4.67 4.22
CA THR A 183 2.68 -3.75 3.27
C THR A 183 3.07 -2.52 4.07
N MET A 184 4.36 -2.33 4.31
CA MET A 184 4.87 -1.28 5.17
C MET A 184 5.17 -0.03 4.35
N ASP A 185 4.35 1.00 4.48
CA ASP A 185 4.60 2.31 3.89
C ASP A 185 5.40 3.19 4.87
N VAL A 186 6.59 3.59 4.47
CA VAL A 186 7.50 4.37 5.33
C VAL A 186 6.99 5.79 5.60
N GLY A 187 6.22 6.38 4.68
CA GLY A 187 5.68 7.73 4.79
C GLY A 187 4.38 7.81 5.58
N ASN A 188 3.53 6.80 5.47
CA ASN A 188 2.21 6.79 6.08
C ASN A 188 2.21 6.81 7.61
N PHE A 189 3.30 6.39 8.27
CA PHE A 189 3.43 6.50 9.72
C PHE A 189 3.31 7.96 10.21
N ALA A 190 3.78 8.93 9.41
CA ALA A 190 3.64 10.35 9.73
C ALA A 190 2.18 10.80 9.84
N CYS A 191 1.25 10.18 9.11
CA CYS A 191 -0.19 10.45 9.22
C CYS A 191 -0.75 10.09 10.60
N ALA A 192 -0.15 9.10 11.26
CA ALA A 192 -0.50 8.70 12.64
C ALA A 192 0.28 9.49 13.70
N ASP A 193 1.00 10.56 13.33
CA ASP A 193 1.90 11.35 14.16
C ASP A 193 3.12 10.56 14.69
N GLU A 194 3.44 9.43 14.08
CA GLU A 194 4.54 8.56 14.48
C GLU A 194 5.83 8.94 13.74
N ASP A 195 6.97 8.74 14.38
CA ASP A 195 8.27 8.84 13.73
C ASP A 195 8.50 7.64 12.82
N SER A 196 8.76 7.89 11.54
CA SER A 196 8.88 6.82 10.54
C SER A 196 10.06 5.88 10.81
N VAL A 197 11.17 6.36 11.35
CA VAL A 197 12.34 5.52 11.68
C VAL A 197 11.99 4.52 12.78
N ALA A 198 11.37 5.00 13.86
CA ALA A 198 10.92 4.14 14.95
C ALA A 198 9.87 3.13 14.48
N ALA A 199 8.92 3.57 13.67
CA ALA A 199 7.84 2.73 13.14
C ALA A 199 8.34 1.64 12.18
N VAL A 200 9.27 1.97 11.29
CA VAL A 200 9.93 1.01 10.38
C VAL A 200 10.67 -0.04 11.21
N ASN A 201 11.44 0.37 12.22
CA ASN A 201 12.14 -0.57 13.12
C ASN A 201 11.15 -1.53 13.83
N ASN A 202 9.99 -1.04 14.24
CA ASN A 202 8.96 -1.86 14.90
C ASN A 202 8.33 -2.88 13.95
N ASN A 203 8.14 -2.54 12.66
CA ASN A 203 7.30 -3.31 11.74
C ASN A 203 8.06 -4.08 10.68
N ILE A 204 9.36 -3.83 10.45
CA ILE A 204 10.11 -4.49 9.40
C ILE A 204 10.08 -6.03 9.50
N SER A 205 10.06 -6.58 10.71
CA SER A 205 10.02 -8.04 10.93
C SER A 205 8.72 -8.70 10.46
N ILE A 206 7.66 -7.92 10.27
CA ILE A 206 6.36 -8.39 9.79
C ILE A 206 6.04 -7.90 8.37
N ALA A 207 6.94 -7.17 7.71
CA ALA A 207 6.74 -6.69 6.35
C ALA A 207 6.89 -7.81 5.32
N SER A 208 6.03 -7.83 4.32
CA SER A 208 6.14 -8.67 3.11
C SER A 208 6.34 -7.83 1.85
N PHE A 209 5.97 -6.57 1.91
CA PHE A 209 6.08 -5.59 0.84
C PHE A 209 6.35 -4.21 1.43
N ILE A 210 7.04 -3.32 0.70
CA ILE A 210 7.39 -2.00 1.22
C ILE A 210 7.01 -0.92 0.21
N HIS A 211 6.33 0.13 0.70
CA HIS A 211 6.11 1.37 -0.02
C HIS A 211 7.09 2.44 0.45
N PHE A 212 7.71 3.13 -0.50
CA PHE A 212 8.49 4.34 -0.28
C PHE A 212 7.68 5.55 -0.74
N LYS A 213 7.15 6.26 0.23
CA LYS A 213 6.40 7.51 0.11
C LYS A 213 7.10 8.58 0.92
N ASP A 214 7.06 9.81 0.48
CA ASP A 214 7.64 10.93 1.21
C ASP A 214 6.64 12.07 1.37
N MET A 215 6.77 12.80 2.48
CA MET A 215 5.83 13.81 2.91
C MET A 215 6.56 15.08 3.34
N LEU A 216 6.00 16.24 2.95
CA LEU A 216 6.30 17.50 3.62
C LEU A 216 5.48 17.56 4.90
N ILE A 217 6.13 17.77 6.04
CA ILE A 217 5.53 17.81 7.39
C ILE A 217 5.62 19.25 7.92
N ARG A 218 4.48 19.84 8.27
CA ARG A 218 4.46 21.21 8.82
C ARG A 218 3.66 21.26 10.10
N LYS A 219 4.16 22.04 11.07
CA LYS A 219 3.40 22.44 12.25
C LYS A 219 2.59 23.67 11.86
N ASN A 220 1.28 23.53 11.71
CA ASN A 220 0.42 24.63 11.36
C ASN A 220 -0.98 24.44 11.98
N SER A 221 -1.59 25.55 12.38
CA SER A 221 -2.97 25.58 12.88
C SER A 221 -4.00 25.69 11.75
N VAL A 222 -3.57 26.09 10.55
CA VAL A 222 -4.41 26.21 9.34
C VAL A 222 -3.93 25.18 8.33
N CYS A 223 -4.85 24.39 7.78
CA CYS A 223 -4.56 23.42 6.74
C CYS A 223 -4.78 24.06 5.36
N PRO A 224 -3.71 24.50 4.65
CA PRO A 224 -3.86 25.07 3.31
C PRO A 224 -4.30 24.05 2.30
N ALA A 225 -4.81 24.48 1.15
CA ALA A 225 -5.16 23.60 0.05
C ALA A 225 -3.97 22.72 -0.34
N GLY A 226 -4.24 21.44 -0.63
CA GLY A 226 -3.23 20.44 -0.98
C GLY A 226 -2.49 19.83 0.22
N PHE A 227 -2.78 20.26 1.45
CA PHE A 227 -2.35 19.61 2.67
C PHE A 227 -3.52 18.90 3.35
N PHE A 228 -3.22 17.91 4.18
CA PHE A 228 -4.20 17.20 5.01
C PHE A 228 -3.66 17.04 6.44
N PRO A 229 -4.55 16.95 7.46
CA PRO A 229 -4.09 16.87 8.84
C PRO A 229 -3.56 15.48 9.19
N THR A 230 -2.65 15.42 10.17
CA THR A 230 -2.35 14.17 10.87
C THR A 230 -3.50 13.75 11.78
N ARG A 231 -3.47 12.52 12.30
CA ARG A 231 -4.50 11.99 13.22
C ARG A 231 -4.75 12.91 14.42
N SER A 232 -3.70 13.47 15.02
CA SER A 232 -3.85 14.42 16.13
C SER A 232 -4.27 15.83 15.71
N ARG A 233 -4.24 16.14 14.40
CA ARG A 233 -4.45 17.47 13.84
C ARG A 233 -3.44 18.53 14.32
N LYS A 234 -2.29 18.10 14.86
CA LYS A 234 -1.20 19.00 15.31
C LYS A 234 -0.18 19.29 14.22
N LYS A 235 -0.18 18.47 13.18
CA LYS A 235 0.64 18.66 12.00
C LYS A 235 -0.24 18.54 10.76
N ILE A 236 0.26 19.06 9.66
CA ILE A 236 -0.31 18.89 8.32
C ILE A 236 0.75 18.28 7.40
N LEU A 237 0.30 17.48 6.47
CA LEU A 237 1.11 16.72 5.55
C LEU A 237 0.75 17.03 4.12
N ARG A 238 1.70 16.89 3.22
CA ARG A 238 1.50 16.86 1.78
C ARG A 238 2.48 15.87 1.16
N GLY A 239 2.00 14.96 0.34
CA GLY A 239 2.87 14.08 -0.44
C GLY A 239 3.79 14.88 -1.36
N THR A 240 4.98 14.35 -1.62
CA THR A 240 5.98 14.94 -2.52
C THR A 240 6.84 13.85 -3.16
N ILE A 241 7.76 14.24 -4.03
CA ILE A 241 8.76 13.35 -4.63
C ILE A 241 9.54 12.63 -3.52
N THR A 242 9.64 11.31 -3.58
CA THR A 242 10.40 10.51 -2.60
C THR A 242 11.87 10.94 -2.58
N GLY A 243 12.33 11.38 -1.42
CA GLY A 243 13.65 12.00 -1.20
C GLY A 243 13.64 13.54 -1.17
N HIS A 244 12.47 14.19 -1.37
CA HIS A 244 12.33 15.65 -1.27
C HIS A 244 11.51 16.08 -0.05
N GLY A 245 11.01 15.14 0.74
CA GLY A 245 10.22 15.39 1.93
C GLY A 245 11.04 15.49 3.20
N ASP A 246 10.34 15.37 4.31
CA ASP A 246 10.90 15.49 5.66
C ASP A 246 11.08 14.13 6.36
N ILE A 247 10.76 13.00 5.69
CA ILE A 247 10.95 11.65 6.25
C ILE A 247 12.44 11.29 6.16
N ASP A 248 13.03 10.77 7.23
CA ASP A 248 14.41 10.25 7.20
C ASP A 248 14.46 8.89 6.48
N LEU A 249 14.30 8.95 5.15
CA LEU A 249 14.32 7.77 4.29
C LEU A 249 15.66 7.05 4.31
N LYS A 250 16.76 7.75 4.58
CA LYS A 250 18.08 7.14 4.66
C LYS A 250 18.15 6.17 5.83
N THR A 251 17.79 6.61 7.02
CA THR A 251 17.80 5.73 8.20
C THR A 251 16.77 4.60 8.06
N CYS A 252 15.59 4.87 7.47
CA CYS A 252 14.63 3.81 7.14
C CYS A 252 15.25 2.75 6.21
N ALA A 253 15.95 3.16 5.15
CA ALA A 253 16.62 2.23 4.23
C ALA A 253 17.74 1.43 4.92
N GLU A 254 18.50 2.03 5.82
CA GLU A 254 19.54 1.35 6.62
C GLU A 254 18.92 0.25 7.50
N ILE A 255 17.80 0.51 8.17
CA ILE A 255 17.06 -0.48 8.97
C ILE A 255 16.55 -1.63 8.07
N ILE A 256 15.97 -1.30 6.92
CA ILE A 256 15.47 -2.30 5.98
C ILE A 256 16.62 -3.19 5.48
N LYS A 257 17.77 -2.62 5.09
CA LYS A 257 18.97 -3.38 4.70
C LYS A 257 19.47 -4.28 5.83
N ALA A 258 19.55 -3.76 7.04
CA ALA A 258 20.03 -4.48 8.20
C ALA A 258 19.10 -5.63 8.63
N SER A 259 17.81 -5.56 8.32
CA SER A 259 16.83 -6.62 8.62
C SER A 259 16.97 -7.87 7.76
N GLY A 260 17.72 -7.81 6.65
CA GLY A 260 17.81 -8.88 5.66
C GLY A 260 16.57 -8.98 4.75
N TYR A 261 15.68 -7.97 4.74
CA TYR A 261 14.57 -7.92 3.81
C TYR A 261 15.09 -7.93 2.36
N ASP A 262 14.57 -8.82 1.51
CA ASP A 262 14.96 -8.97 0.11
C ASP A 262 13.75 -9.06 -0.85
N GLY A 263 12.69 -8.36 -0.50
CA GLY A 263 11.46 -8.29 -1.29
C GLY A 263 11.40 -7.11 -2.25
N TYR A 264 10.19 -6.69 -2.54
CA TYR A 264 9.88 -5.56 -3.42
C TYR A 264 9.75 -4.25 -2.65
N ILE A 265 10.23 -3.18 -3.26
CA ILE A 265 10.07 -1.80 -2.81
C ILE A 265 9.38 -1.03 -3.93
N SER A 266 8.15 -0.58 -3.70
CA SER A 266 7.37 0.25 -4.62
C SER A 266 7.47 1.73 -4.25
N ILE A 267 7.73 2.57 -5.23
CA ILE A 267 7.45 4.00 -5.11
C ILE A 267 5.94 4.19 -5.09
N GLU A 268 5.43 4.86 -4.07
CA GLU A 268 4.05 5.30 -4.00
C GLU A 268 3.98 6.82 -3.88
N PHE A 269 3.88 7.48 -5.03
CA PHE A 269 3.90 8.94 -5.14
C PHE A 269 2.48 9.52 -5.07
N GLU A 270 2.27 10.47 -4.18
CA GLU A 270 1.00 11.19 -3.98
C GLU A 270 1.15 12.72 -4.01
N GLY A 271 2.25 13.25 -4.51
CA GLY A 271 2.48 14.68 -4.54
C GLY A 271 1.71 15.40 -5.67
N PRO A 272 1.60 16.74 -5.65
CA PRO A 272 0.98 17.54 -6.71
C PRO A 272 1.88 17.72 -7.94
N GLU A 273 3.15 17.33 -7.87
CA GLU A 273 4.12 17.44 -8.94
C GLU A 273 3.69 16.60 -10.16
N VAL A 274 4.21 16.87 -11.36
CA VAL A 274 3.95 16.08 -12.57
C VAL A 274 4.41 14.64 -12.33
N CYS A 275 3.48 13.68 -12.30
CA CYS A 275 3.73 12.35 -11.75
C CYS A 275 4.85 11.58 -12.49
N LYS A 276 4.97 11.68 -13.81
CA LYS A 276 6.03 11.00 -14.57
C LYS A 276 7.43 11.44 -14.12
N GLY A 277 7.69 12.74 -14.09
CA GLY A 277 8.98 13.27 -13.62
C GLY A 277 9.23 13.02 -12.13
N ALA A 278 8.16 13.06 -11.33
CA ALA A 278 8.22 12.77 -9.90
C ALA A 278 8.60 11.31 -9.64
N VAL A 279 7.97 10.38 -10.35
CA VAL A 279 8.25 8.93 -10.21
C VAL A 279 9.66 8.58 -10.69
N GLU A 280 10.12 9.16 -11.82
CA GLU A 280 11.49 8.98 -12.30
C GLU A 280 12.52 9.47 -11.27
N THR A 281 12.31 10.66 -10.72
CA THR A 281 13.18 11.21 -9.67
C THR A 281 13.16 10.33 -8.41
N SER A 282 11.98 9.88 -8.00
CA SER A 282 11.79 9.02 -6.83
C SER A 282 12.52 7.68 -6.96
N ILE A 283 12.43 7.01 -8.12
CA ILE A 283 13.18 5.76 -8.38
C ILE A 283 14.68 5.97 -8.22
N ASN A 284 15.22 7.05 -8.83
CA ASN A 284 16.64 7.34 -8.76
C ASN A 284 17.09 7.59 -7.31
N ASN A 285 16.32 8.37 -6.56
CA ASN A 285 16.59 8.65 -5.15
C ASN A 285 16.57 7.36 -4.30
N VAL A 286 15.53 6.52 -4.46
CA VAL A 286 15.44 5.29 -3.67
C VAL A 286 16.53 4.29 -4.05
N LYS A 287 16.87 4.14 -5.34
CA LYS A 287 18.02 3.30 -5.75
C LYS A 287 19.32 3.74 -5.11
N ALA A 288 19.56 5.05 -5.01
CA ALA A 288 20.76 5.58 -4.34
C ALA A 288 20.80 5.24 -2.84
N LEU A 289 19.66 5.12 -2.16
CA LEU A 289 19.59 4.69 -0.75
C LEU A 289 19.95 3.21 -0.56
N PHE A 290 19.71 2.38 -1.58
CA PHE A 290 19.95 0.92 -1.53
C PHE A 290 21.21 0.46 -2.28
N ALA A 291 21.94 1.38 -2.90
CA ALA A 291 23.23 1.14 -3.53
C ALA A 291 24.33 0.69 -2.55
#